data_bf298e790929f695d51bd30cdb351b1a
#
_entry.id   bf298e790929f695d51bd30cdb351b1a
#
_cell.length_a   1.000
_cell.length_b   1.000
_cell.length_c   1.000
_cell.angle_alpha   90.00
_cell.angle_beta   90.00
_cell.angle_gamma   90.00
#
_symmetry.space_group_name_H-M   'P 1'
#
loop_
_entity.id
_entity.type
_entity.pdbx_description
1 polymer ?
#
loop_
_entity_poly.entity_id
_entity_poly.type
_entity_poly.pdbx_seq_one_letter_code
_entity_poly.pdbx_strand_id
1 'polypeptide(L)'
;MLYGKLKFPSRVLAAVLLSALLMGLQTVNAAPKKKAAPKVKVACVGNSITYGDGLNQDGLPASTFRGEIKTGIKSLSGFPSGEAGYELGVSACYSGFIGDYLIVAGGCNFPEPGKKKYYSGIYAAKVTGNEETLHWEMIGRLPEPAAYGGVVAAGDSLVLVGGCNGEHSLKTVLSIHLDKKSGKSVLKSLPALPCTVDNMGVCLMDNRLFVVGGNQDGHPSASVLTCELGKSQEWKKETEMIGEPRVQPVCAAYDGKLYVWGGFYQNGKSSIVATSGLRYLLQGKCWNPLPAPRDSEGKELTLTGATAMLAVSPDGEAQIICAGGVNRDIFWDAISGTYSKVAQADYLKKDISWYQFNGCPLTYKLKTERWEILSHQTPLLARAGAQVAMRKHTLYYIGGELKPGLRSPGIVQLDLR
;
A
#
# COMPACT_ATOMS: atom_id res chain seq x y z
N MET A 1 -26.43 14.02 37.86
CA MET A 1 -26.27 15.20 36.96
C MET A 1 -24.85 15.70 37.12
N LEU A 2 -23.97 15.42 36.19
CA LEU A 2 -22.67 16.11 36.02
C LEU A 2 -22.07 15.58 34.70
N TYR A 3 -22.53 16.15 33.56
CA TYR A 3 -21.84 15.98 32.28
C TYR A 3 -20.69 16.98 32.22
N GLY A 4 -19.50 16.51 32.55
CA GLY A 4 -18.26 17.24 32.30
C GLY A 4 -17.98 17.30 30.81
N LYS A 5 -17.96 18.49 30.21
CA LYS A 5 -17.52 18.77 28.85
C LYS A 5 -16.02 18.43 28.73
N LEU A 6 -15.68 17.28 28.18
CA LEU A 6 -14.32 16.99 27.73
C LEU A 6 -14.00 17.88 26.52
N LYS A 7 -13.23 18.93 26.76
CA LYS A 7 -12.56 19.69 25.71
C LYS A 7 -11.39 18.85 25.19
N PHE A 8 -11.54 18.20 24.06
CA PHE A 8 -10.41 17.62 23.34
C PHE A 8 -9.57 18.76 22.74
N PRO A 9 -8.27 18.79 22.94
CA PRO A 9 -7.42 19.76 22.26
C PRO A 9 -7.44 19.47 20.75
N SER A 10 -7.52 20.50 19.93
CA SER A 10 -7.61 20.48 18.46
C SER A 10 -6.44 19.75 17.77
N ARG A 11 -5.42 19.35 18.51
CA ARG A 11 -4.23 18.58 18.05
C ARG A 11 -4.47 17.07 17.92
N VAL A 12 -5.51 16.50 18.51
CA VAL A 12 -5.75 15.04 18.50
C VAL A 12 -6.44 14.57 17.23
N LEU A 13 -7.22 15.43 16.58
CA LEU A 13 -7.92 15.07 15.34
C LEU A 13 -6.97 14.92 14.14
N ALA A 14 -5.88 15.66 14.12
CA ALA A 14 -4.80 15.53 13.16
C ALA A 14 -4.12 14.15 13.24
N ALA A 15 -4.05 13.53 14.41
CA ALA A 15 -3.24 12.33 14.65
C ALA A 15 -3.74 11.04 13.98
N VAL A 16 -4.99 10.96 13.56
CA VAL A 16 -5.57 9.70 13.05
C VAL A 16 -5.50 9.60 11.52
N LEU A 17 -5.67 10.70 10.81
CA LEU A 17 -5.29 10.83 9.40
C LEU A 17 -3.79 11.15 9.27
N LEU A 18 -3.23 11.72 10.31
CA LEU A 18 -1.90 12.31 10.43
C LEU A 18 -0.80 11.32 10.83
N SER A 19 -1.05 10.05 10.93
CA SER A 19 0.07 9.13 11.18
C SER A 19 1.03 8.99 9.99
N ALA A 20 0.62 9.49 8.81
CA ALA A 20 1.54 9.85 7.74
C ALA A 20 1.94 11.35 7.76
N LEU A 21 1.30 12.17 8.62
CA LEU A 21 1.37 13.64 8.56
C LEU A 21 2.05 14.32 9.76
N LEU A 22 2.18 13.66 10.89
CA LEU A 22 2.65 14.31 12.13
C LEU A 22 4.16 14.39 12.28
N MET A 23 4.95 13.84 11.36
CA MET A 23 6.41 14.09 11.35
C MET A 23 6.84 15.29 10.49
N GLY A 24 5.92 16.06 9.90
CA GLY A 24 6.25 17.17 8.99
C GLY A 24 5.91 18.57 9.47
N LEU A 25 5.42 18.77 10.68
CA LEU A 25 5.09 20.11 11.19
C LEU A 25 6.17 20.66 12.12
N GLN A 26 7.37 20.80 11.60
CA GLN A 26 8.25 21.86 12.05
C GLN A 26 7.95 23.11 11.22
N THR A 27 7.70 24.20 11.91
CA THR A 27 7.39 25.53 11.38
C THR A 27 8.36 25.94 10.27
N VAL A 28 7.89 25.96 9.02
CA VAL A 28 8.62 26.59 7.92
C VAL A 28 8.20 28.05 7.85
N ASN A 29 8.97 28.90 8.49
CA ASN A 29 9.07 30.31 8.11
C ASN A 29 10.15 30.39 7.03
N ALA A 30 9.75 30.45 5.78
CA ALA A 30 10.35 31.17 4.65
C ALA A 30 9.80 30.59 3.34
N ALA A 31 9.11 31.41 2.59
CA ALA A 31 8.71 31.09 1.23
C ALA A 31 9.94 30.96 0.33
N PRO A 32 10.18 29.81 -0.34
CA PRO A 32 11.22 29.73 -1.34
C PRO A 32 10.75 30.43 -2.62
N LYS A 33 11.61 31.28 -3.16
CA LYS A 33 11.45 31.90 -4.48
C LYS A 33 11.18 30.82 -5.51
N LYS A 34 10.10 30.99 -6.30
CA LYS A 34 9.76 30.13 -7.44
C LYS A 34 10.95 30.02 -8.39
N LYS A 35 11.64 28.89 -8.40
CA LYS A 35 12.45 28.49 -9.54
C LYS A 35 11.49 27.97 -10.62
N ALA A 36 11.60 28.50 -11.83
CA ALA A 36 10.86 28.03 -12.98
C ALA A 36 11.06 26.52 -13.14
N ALA A 37 9.97 25.78 -13.28
CA ALA A 37 10.01 24.35 -13.54
C ALA A 37 10.82 24.07 -14.81
N PRO A 38 11.72 23.08 -14.82
CA PRO A 38 12.44 22.70 -16.02
C PRO A 38 11.44 22.25 -17.08
N LYS A 39 11.54 22.82 -18.29
CA LYS A 39 10.77 22.36 -19.44
C LYS A 39 11.23 20.97 -19.79
N VAL A 40 10.43 19.96 -19.37
CA VAL A 40 10.67 18.58 -19.77
C VAL A 40 10.28 18.43 -21.21
N LYS A 41 11.26 18.22 -22.10
CA LYS A 41 10.99 17.76 -23.46
C LYS A 41 10.64 16.29 -23.39
N VAL A 42 9.35 15.98 -23.44
CA VAL A 42 8.86 14.60 -23.63
C VAL A 42 8.91 14.32 -25.13
N ALA A 43 9.96 13.64 -25.58
CA ALA A 43 10.01 13.07 -26.90
C ALA A 43 9.70 11.57 -26.79
N CYS A 44 8.44 11.21 -26.74
CA CYS A 44 8.00 9.84 -27.01
C CYS A 44 7.64 9.74 -28.48
N VAL A 45 8.55 9.19 -29.29
CA VAL A 45 8.27 8.77 -30.65
C VAL A 45 7.81 7.32 -30.60
N GLY A 46 6.52 7.13 -30.52
CA GLY A 46 5.84 5.84 -30.61
C GLY A 46 4.34 6.10 -30.63
N ASN A 47 3.60 5.35 -31.44
CA ASN A 47 2.15 5.47 -31.58
C ASN A 47 1.42 5.25 -30.25
N SER A 48 1.50 6.20 -29.34
CA SER A 48 0.67 6.25 -28.14
C SER A 48 -0.43 7.27 -28.36
N ILE A 49 -1.60 6.80 -28.71
CA ILE A 49 -2.80 7.61 -28.67
C ILE A 49 -3.10 7.87 -27.21
N THR A 50 -3.06 9.13 -26.80
CA THR A 50 -3.40 9.57 -25.45
C THR A 50 -4.92 9.54 -25.32
N TYR A 51 -5.45 8.57 -24.57
CA TYR A 51 -6.87 8.55 -24.22
C TYR A 51 -7.05 9.40 -22.96
N GLY A 52 -7.45 10.66 -23.17
CA GLY A 52 -7.65 11.62 -22.07
C GLY A 52 -8.93 11.42 -21.27
N ASP A 53 -9.81 10.52 -21.67
CA ASP A 53 -11.17 10.34 -21.13
C ASP A 53 -11.37 9.02 -20.37
N GLY A 54 -10.31 8.21 -20.18
CA GLY A 54 -10.39 6.90 -19.49
C GLY A 54 -11.14 5.82 -20.27
N LEU A 55 -11.27 6.00 -21.58
CA LEU A 55 -11.78 4.97 -22.50
C LEU A 55 -10.61 4.19 -23.12
N ASN A 56 -10.85 2.92 -23.46
CA ASN A 56 -9.92 2.12 -24.24
C ASN A 56 -9.99 2.48 -25.75
N GLN A 57 -9.21 1.80 -26.60
CA GLN A 57 -9.19 2.02 -28.05
C GLN A 57 -10.55 1.88 -28.73
N ASP A 58 -11.48 1.17 -28.12
CA ASP A 58 -12.82 0.92 -28.65
C ASP A 58 -13.85 1.90 -28.06
N GLY A 59 -13.42 2.93 -27.30
CA GLY A 59 -14.31 3.87 -26.62
C GLY A 59 -15.06 3.29 -25.42
N LEU A 60 -14.63 2.13 -24.93
CA LEU A 60 -15.25 1.47 -23.77
C LEU A 60 -14.54 1.87 -22.46
N PRO A 61 -15.24 1.83 -21.31
CA PRO A 61 -14.61 2.05 -20.03
C PRO A 61 -13.38 1.17 -19.83
N ALA A 62 -12.31 1.73 -19.25
CA ALA A 62 -11.04 1.04 -19.04
C ALA A 62 -11.14 -0.16 -18.08
N SER A 63 -12.19 -0.22 -17.26
CA SER A 63 -12.56 -1.42 -16.50
C SER A 63 -13.94 -1.90 -16.95
N THR A 64 -14.00 -3.10 -17.49
CA THR A 64 -15.25 -3.78 -17.84
C THR A 64 -15.29 -5.12 -17.13
N PHE A 65 -16.38 -5.39 -16.44
CA PHE A 65 -16.68 -6.72 -15.95
C PHE A 65 -17.03 -7.60 -17.16
N ARG A 66 -16.22 -8.61 -17.44
CA ARG A 66 -16.47 -9.59 -18.50
C ARG A 66 -16.49 -10.99 -17.89
N GLY A 67 -17.69 -11.46 -17.55
CA GLY A 67 -17.94 -12.81 -17.12
C GLY A 67 -17.89 -13.02 -15.59
N GLU A 68 -18.46 -14.11 -15.14
CA GLU A 68 -18.34 -14.57 -13.75
C GLU A 68 -16.94 -15.14 -13.53
N ILE A 69 -16.03 -14.33 -13.01
CA ILE A 69 -14.82 -14.87 -12.42
C ILE A 69 -15.25 -15.41 -11.07
N LYS A 70 -15.30 -16.75 -10.95
CA LYS A 70 -15.58 -17.45 -9.69
C LYS A 70 -14.39 -17.34 -8.74
N THR A 71 -14.07 -16.16 -8.29
CA THR A 71 -13.13 -15.98 -7.18
C THR A 71 -13.85 -16.38 -5.91
N GLY A 72 -13.46 -17.50 -5.34
CA GLY A 72 -13.87 -17.87 -3.99
C GLY A 72 -13.27 -16.87 -3.01
N ILE A 73 -14.11 -16.09 -2.32
CA ILE A 73 -13.68 -15.21 -1.22
C ILE A 73 -14.06 -15.87 0.08
N LYS A 74 -13.06 -16.19 0.92
CA LYS A 74 -13.24 -16.89 2.21
C LYS A 74 -12.55 -16.09 3.32
N SER A 75 -13.26 -15.85 4.42
CA SER A 75 -12.65 -15.32 5.64
C SER A 75 -12.01 -16.45 6.44
N LEU A 76 -10.80 -16.22 6.95
CA LEU A 76 -10.12 -17.11 7.87
C LEU A 76 -10.18 -16.53 9.28
N SER A 77 -10.35 -17.38 10.28
CA SER A 77 -10.21 -17.02 11.68
C SER A 77 -8.77 -17.15 12.15
N GLY A 78 -8.48 -16.57 13.31
CA GLY A 78 -7.13 -16.53 13.90
C GLY A 78 -6.29 -15.37 13.36
N PHE A 79 -5.87 -14.51 14.29
CA PHE A 79 -4.93 -13.41 14.06
C PHE A 79 -3.84 -13.46 15.14
N PRO A 80 -2.60 -12.99 14.88
CA PRO A 80 -1.54 -13.03 15.90
C PRO A 80 -1.92 -12.30 17.19
N SER A 81 -1.50 -12.83 18.34
CA SER A 81 -1.84 -12.30 19.67
C SER A 81 -0.68 -12.27 20.66
N GLY A 82 0.55 -12.42 20.19
CA GLY A 82 1.74 -12.49 21.06
C GLY A 82 2.19 -11.16 21.68
N GLU A 83 1.64 -10.03 21.24
CA GLU A 83 1.83 -8.70 21.87
C GLU A 83 0.47 -8.12 22.22
N ALA A 84 0.35 -7.56 23.43
CA ALA A 84 -0.92 -7.00 23.91
C ALA A 84 -1.51 -5.95 22.95
N GLY A 85 -2.74 -6.16 22.52
CA GLY A 85 -3.48 -5.33 21.57
C GLY A 85 -3.24 -5.70 20.09
N TYR A 86 -2.32 -6.62 19.77
CA TYR A 86 -2.08 -7.04 18.38
C TYR A 86 -3.27 -7.81 17.81
N GLU A 87 -3.96 -8.56 18.66
CA GLU A 87 -5.17 -9.33 18.36
C GLU A 87 -6.34 -8.49 17.83
N LEU A 88 -6.33 -7.19 18.07
CA LEU A 88 -7.31 -6.23 17.52
C LEU A 88 -7.10 -5.96 16.03
N GLY A 89 -6.07 -6.56 15.44
CA GLY A 89 -5.66 -6.34 14.07
C GLY A 89 -4.72 -5.14 13.91
N VAL A 90 -3.97 -5.16 12.83
CA VAL A 90 -3.01 -4.10 12.49
C VAL A 90 -3.19 -3.67 11.03
N SER A 91 -2.74 -2.47 10.72
CA SER A 91 -2.54 -1.99 9.36
C SER A 91 -1.05 -1.74 9.10
N ALA A 92 -0.70 -1.69 7.81
CA ALA A 92 0.64 -1.34 7.35
C ALA A 92 1.74 -2.23 7.94
N CYS A 93 1.44 -3.49 8.22
CA CYS A 93 2.42 -4.51 8.60
C CYS A 93 3.23 -4.96 7.38
N TYR A 94 4.28 -5.72 7.60
CA TYR A 94 4.98 -6.45 6.55
C TYR A 94 4.41 -7.87 6.49
N SER A 95 4.07 -8.37 5.31
CA SER A 95 3.53 -9.72 5.16
C SER A 95 3.95 -10.39 3.86
N GLY A 96 4.14 -11.70 3.91
CA GLY A 96 4.50 -12.52 2.76
C GLY A 96 4.65 -13.98 3.14
N PHE A 97 4.93 -14.82 2.16
CA PHE A 97 5.20 -16.24 2.39
C PHE A 97 6.71 -16.53 2.41
N ILE A 98 7.14 -17.38 3.35
CA ILE A 98 8.42 -18.06 3.33
C ILE A 98 8.11 -19.56 3.35
N GLY A 99 8.28 -20.23 2.21
CA GLY A 99 7.81 -21.61 2.02
C GLY A 99 6.31 -21.73 2.26
N ASP A 100 5.91 -22.58 3.20
CA ASP A 100 4.52 -22.80 3.58
C ASP A 100 4.04 -21.88 4.72
N TYR A 101 4.86 -20.97 5.20
CA TYR A 101 4.53 -20.12 6.31
C TYR A 101 4.12 -18.72 5.85
N LEU A 102 2.91 -18.31 6.21
CA LEU A 102 2.48 -16.92 6.13
C LEU A 102 3.12 -16.15 7.27
N ILE A 103 3.88 -15.12 6.93
CA ILE A 103 4.57 -14.25 7.89
C ILE A 103 3.81 -12.93 7.99
N VAL A 104 3.65 -12.44 9.22
CA VAL A 104 3.18 -11.08 9.52
C VAL A 104 4.14 -10.47 10.53
N ALA A 105 4.65 -9.27 10.24
CA ALA A 105 5.60 -8.60 11.11
C ALA A 105 5.25 -7.12 11.28
N GLY A 106 5.46 -6.58 12.49
CA GLY A 106 5.21 -5.17 12.77
C GLY A 106 3.76 -4.75 12.55
N GLY A 107 3.57 -3.53 12.04
CA GLY A 107 2.26 -2.92 11.87
C GLY A 107 1.87 -2.01 13.04
N CYS A 108 0.71 -1.40 12.94
CA CYS A 108 0.20 -0.50 13.97
C CYS A 108 -1.32 -0.55 14.10
N ASN A 109 -1.80 -0.21 15.30
CA ASN A 109 -3.23 -0.02 15.57
C ASN A 109 -3.47 1.02 16.67
N PHE A 110 -4.68 1.06 17.19
CA PHE A 110 -5.11 1.91 18.31
C PHE A 110 -5.77 1.05 19.39
N PRO A 111 -4.99 0.37 20.26
CA PRO A 111 -5.55 -0.46 21.31
C PRO A 111 -6.35 0.34 22.34
N GLU A 112 -6.04 1.62 22.47
CA GLU A 112 -6.79 2.59 23.25
C GLU A 112 -7.19 3.77 22.35
N PRO A 113 -8.35 4.39 22.55
CA PRO A 113 -8.81 5.52 21.75
C PRO A 113 -7.75 6.64 21.67
N GLY A 114 -7.34 6.99 20.44
CA GLY A 114 -6.37 8.06 20.18
C GLY A 114 -4.90 7.72 20.48
N LYS A 115 -4.61 6.54 21.05
CA LYS A 115 -3.23 6.09 21.31
C LYS A 115 -2.78 5.08 20.27
N LYS A 116 -2.01 5.55 19.31
CA LYS A 116 -1.42 4.69 18.29
C LYS A 116 -0.26 3.89 18.86
N LYS A 117 -0.27 2.59 18.60
CA LYS A 117 0.79 1.67 18.99
C LYS A 117 1.39 1.02 17.77
N TYR A 118 2.72 0.95 17.73
CA TYR A 118 3.52 0.24 16.74
C TYR A 118 4.08 -1.04 17.37
N TYR A 119 4.26 -2.06 16.54
CA TYR A 119 4.62 -3.40 17.00
C TYR A 119 5.93 -3.87 16.36
N SER A 120 6.62 -4.79 17.04
CA SER A 120 7.87 -5.40 16.57
C SER A 120 7.78 -6.91 16.36
N GLY A 121 6.71 -7.58 16.80
CA GLY A 121 6.57 -9.02 16.69
C GLY A 121 6.63 -9.51 15.25
N ILE A 122 7.28 -10.66 15.04
CA ILE A 122 7.28 -11.44 13.81
C ILE A 122 6.53 -12.72 14.10
N TYR A 123 5.46 -12.97 13.37
CA TYR A 123 4.57 -14.10 13.56
C TYR A 123 4.55 -14.96 12.30
N ALA A 124 4.39 -16.27 12.49
CA ALA A 124 4.23 -17.23 11.41
C ALA A 124 3.04 -18.13 11.63
N ALA A 125 2.28 -18.41 10.58
CA ALA A 125 1.26 -19.45 10.55
C ALA A 125 1.52 -20.39 9.39
N LYS A 126 1.50 -21.70 9.63
CA LYS A 126 1.61 -22.69 8.57
C LYS A 126 0.33 -22.75 7.76
N VAL A 127 0.45 -22.70 6.44
CA VAL A 127 -0.66 -22.72 5.50
C VAL A 127 -0.57 -23.96 4.61
N THR A 128 -1.59 -24.80 4.63
CA THR A 128 -1.70 -26.01 3.78
C THR A 128 -2.66 -25.80 2.63
N GLY A 129 -3.61 -24.85 2.76
CA GLY A 129 -4.60 -24.45 1.75
C GLY A 129 -6.05 -24.81 2.09
N ASN A 130 -6.28 -25.54 3.18
CA ASN A 130 -7.63 -26.00 3.61
C ASN A 130 -8.05 -25.44 4.98
N GLU A 131 -7.29 -24.50 5.52
CA GLU A 131 -7.54 -23.94 6.84
C GLU A 131 -8.84 -23.12 6.87
N GLU A 132 -9.53 -23.21 8.02
CA GLU A 132 -10.56 -22.27 8.44
C GLU A 132 -10.01 -21.32 9.51
N THR A 133 -9.01 -21.81 10.25
CA THR A 133 -8.34 -21.07 11.32
C THR A 133 -6.83 -21.14 11.14
N LEU A 134 -6.17 -20.00 11.22
CA LEU A 134 -4.71 -19.90 11.24
C LEU A 134 -4.20 -19.92 12.68
N HIS A 135 -3.22 -20.77 12.92
CA HIS A 135 -2.53 -20.87 14.21
C HIS A 135 -1.18 -20.16 14.11
N TRP A 136 -1.02 -19.12 14.93
CA TRP A 136 0.12 -18.22 14.88
C TRP A 136 1.10 -18.49 16.00
N GLU A 137 2.38 -18.48 15.67
CA GLU A 137 3.49 -18.43 16.65
C GLU A 137 4.28 -17.13 16.48
N MET A 138 4.70 -16.55 17.60
CA MET A 138 5.73 -15.51 17.56
C MET A 138 7.08 -16.18 17.36
N ILE A 139 7.70 -15.91 16.22
CA ILE A 139 8.96 -16.53 15.80
C ILE A 139 10.17 -15.62 15.98
N GLY A 140 9.94 -14.34 16.29
CA GLY A 140 11.00 -13.34 16.54
C GLY A 140 10.45 -11.95 16.70
N ARG A 141 11.35 -10.96 16.61
CA ARG A 141 11.03 -9.53 16.68
C ARG A 141 11.88 -8.75 15.70
N LEU A 142 11.33 -7.68 15.14
CA LEU A 142 12.08 -6.63 14.46
C LEU A 142 12.98 -5.91 15.49
N PRO A 143 14.09 -5.30 15.05
CA PRO A 143 14.98 -4.54 15.95
C PRO A 143 14.28 -3.39 16.68
N GLU A 144 13.28 -2.80 16.05
CA GLU A 144 12.41 -1.77 16.57
C GLU A 144 10.99 -1.93 16.02
N PRO A 145 9.95 -1.39 16.68
CA PRO A 145 8.60 -1.37 16.12
C PRO A 145 8.58 -0.68 14.76
N ALA A 146 7.83 -1.23 13.80
CA ALA A 146 7.77 -0.66 12.45
C ALA A 146 6.44 -0.92 11.76
N ALA A 147 5.97 0.09 11.02
CA ALA A 147 4.81 0.04 10.13
C ALA A 147 5.02 0.95 8.92
N TYR A 148 4.14 0.90 7.92
CA TYR A 148 4.19 1.75 6.72
C TYR A 148 5.46 1.62 5.88
N GLY A 149 6.17 0.52 6.03
CA GLY A 149 7.25 0.13 5.12
C GLY A 149 6.73 -0.73 3.98
N GLY A 150 7.62 -1.10 3.08
CA GLY A 150 7.34 -2.02 1.99
C GLY A 150 7.90 -3.41 2.27
N VAL A 151 7.34 -4.42 1.60
CA VAL A 151 7.82 -5.80 1.69
C VAL A 151 7.75 -6.48 0.34
N VAL A 152 8.75 -7.28 0.01
CA VAL A 152 8.77 -8.14 -1.17
C VAL A 152 9.28 -9.53 -0.82
N ALA A 153 8.79 -10.55 -1.53
CA ALA A 153 9.34 -11.88 -1.48
C ALA A 153 10.59 -11.96 -2.39
N ALA A 154 11.68 -12.50 -1.87
CA ALA A 154 12.96 -12.66 -2.56
C ALA A 154 13.52 -14.05 -2.30
N GLY A 155 13.22 -14.99 -3.19
CA GLY A 155 13.58 -16.41 -3.00
C GLY A 155 12.88 -17.02 -1.77
N ASP A 156 13.68 -17.52 -0.83
CA ASP A 156 13.24 -18.10 0.45
C ASP A 156 13.19 -17.09 1.60
N SER A 157 13.08 -15.82 1.30
CA SER A 157 13.09 -14.73 2.29
C SER A 157 12.08 -13.63 1.96
N LEU A 158 11.78 -12.81 2.96
CA LEU A 158 11.08 -11.54 2.79
C LEU A 158 12.07 -10.40 3.00
N VAL A 159 12.07 -9.43 2.10
CA VAL A 159 12.85 -8.19 2.25
C VAL A 159 11.90 -7.08 2.70
N LEU A 160 12.16 -6.54 3.88
CA LEU A 160 11.47 -5.43 4.50
C LEU A 160 12.24 -4.15 4.25
N VAL A 161 11.55 -3.09 3.86
CA VAL A 161 12.16 -1.83 3.42
C VAL A 161 11.53 -0.67 4.17
N GLY A 162 12.35 0.11 4.89
CA GLY A 162 11.94 1.35 5.54
C GLY A 162 10.72 1.19 6.46
N GLY A 163 9.86 2.18 6.46
CA GLY A 163 8.72 2.32 7.34
C GLY A 163 8.94 3.39 8.40
N CYS A 164 8.08 3.41 9.40
CA CYS A 164 8.21 4.32 10.54
C CYS A 164 7.67 3.70 11.82
N ASN A 165 7.98 4.33 12.94
CA ASN A 165 7.37 4.09 14.25
C ASN A 165 6.80 5.40 14.81
N GLY A 166 6.55 5.45 16.12
CA GLY A 166 6.02 6.65 16.78
C GLY A 166 7.03 7.79 16.90
N GLU A 167 8.31 7.55 16.64
CA GLU A 167 9.41 8.47 16.89
C GLU A 167 10.05 8.98 15.60
N HIS A 168 10.28 8.07 14.62
CA HIS A 168 10.99 8.40 13.37
C HIS A 168 10.63 7.47 12.21
N SER A 169 10.99 7.89 11.01
CA SER A 169 11.00 7.05 9.81
C SER A 169 12.33 6.32 9.67
N LEU A 170 12.33 5.17 8.99
CA LEU A 170 13.42 4.21 8.97
C LEU A 170 14.22 4.26 7.67
N LYS A 171 15.53 4.00 7.77
CA LYS A 171 16.43 3.66 6.64
C LYS A 171 16.68 2.17 6.52
N THR A 172 16.16 1.39 7.46
CA THR A 172 16.47 -0.02 7.64
C THR A 172 15.94 -0.85 6.49
N VAL A 173 16.79 -1.73 5.96
CA VAL A 173 16.40 -2.79 5.02
C VAL A 173 16.85 -4.12 5.61
N LEU A 174 15.90 -5.03 5.79
CA LEU A 174 16.14 -6.32 6.42
C LEU A 174 15.65 -7.46 5.55
N SER A 175 16.34 -8.59 5.55
CA SER A 175 15.75 -9.84 5.08
C SER A 175 15.38 -10.72 6.26
N ILE A 176 14.19 -11.32 6.20
CA ILE A 176 13.71 -12.34 7.13
C ILE A 176 13.83 -13.69 6.46
N HIS A 177 14.51 -14.61 7.13
CA HIS A 177 14.57 -16.03 6.79
C HIS A 177 13.98 -16.86 7.94
N LEU A 178 13.60 -18.08 7.67
CA LEU A 178 13.26 -19.07 8.71
C LEU A 178 14.44 -20.01 8.93
N ASP A 179 14.88 -20.14 10.17
CA ASP A 179 15.82 -21.20 10.55
C ASP A 179 15.11 -22.56 10.46
N LYS A 180 15.64 -23.45 9.63
CA LYS A 180 15.00 -24.74 9.32
C LYS A 180 14.93 -25.70 10.51
N LYS A 181 15.74 -25.50 11.55
CA LYS A 181 15.78 -26.38 12.73
C LYS A 181 14.84 -25.88 13.83
N SER A 182 14.90 -24.58 14.12
CA SER A 182 14.13 -23.99 15.22
C SER A 182 12.77 -23.39 14.78
N GLY A 183 12.57 -23.16 13.49
CA GLY A 183 11.40 -22.43 12.96
C GLY A 183 11.40 -20.94 13.32
N LYS A 184 12.44 -20.43 13.96
CA LYS A 184 12.52 -19.00 14.36
C LYS A 184 13.01 -18.14 13.21
N SER A 185 12.68 -16.84 13.27
CA SER A 185 13.14 -15.85 12.30
C SER A 185 14.63 -15.56 12.46
N VAL A 186 15.33 -15.46 11.34
CA VAL A 186 16.70 -14.98 11.25
C VAL A 186 16.69 -13.70 10.44
N LEU A 187 17.12 -12.61 11.06
CA LEU A 187 17.21 -11.31 10.41
C LEU A 187 18.61 -11.05 9.89
N LYS A 188 18.71 -10.55 8.66
CA LYS A 188 19.97 -10.07 8.08
C LYS A 188 19.79 -8.64 7.60
N SER A 189 20.73 -7.77 7.98
CA SER A 189 20.76 -6.40 7.45
C SER A 189 21.20 -6.41 6.00
N LEU A 190 20.48 -5.65 5.19
CA LEU A 190 20.83 -5.33 3.81
C LEU A 190 21.28 -3.86 3.74
N PRO A 191 21.83 -3.39 2.61
CA PRO A 191 22.24 -1.99 2.45
C PRO A 191 21.11 -1.03 2.81
N ALA A 192 21.37 -0.15 3.78
CA ALA A 192 20.39 0.83 4.24
C ALA A 192 20.01 1.82 3.13
N LEU A 193 18.77 2.31 3.16
CA LEU A 193 18.30 3.38 2.28
C LEU A 193 19.16 4.64 2.43
N PRO A 194 19.31 5.44 1.38
CA PRO A 194 20.09 6.69 1.44
C PRO A 194 19.43 7.76 2.31
N CYS A 195 18.11 7.68 2.44
CA CYS A 195 17.27 8.55 3.26
C CYS A 195 16.25 7.73 4.06
N THR A 196 15.58 8.32 5.04
CA THR A 196 14.43 7.67 5.68
C THR A 196 13.27 7.59 4.70
N VAL A 197 12.56 6.44 4.64
CA VAL A 197 11.42 6.30 3.73
C VAL A 197 10.28 5.56 4.41
N ASP A 198 9.08 6.13 4.34
CA ASP A 198 7.83 5.51 4.78
C ASP A 198 6.70 5.72 3.75
N ASN A 199 5.62 4.94 3.86
CA ASN A 199 4.43 5.05 3.00
C ASN A 199 4.73 4.99 1.49
N MET A 200 5.78 4.28 1.10
CA MET A 200 6.18 4.06 -0.29
C MET A 200 5.54 2.82 -0.88
N GLY A 201 5.57 2.72 -2.20
CA GLY A 201 5.42 1.46 -2.91
C GLY A 201 6.77 0.73 -3.01
N VAL A 202 6.76 -0.60 -2.88
CA VAL A 202 7.97 -1.42 -3.06
C VAL A 202 7.66 -2.61 -3.97
N CYS A 203 8.53 -2.87 -4.94
CA CYS A 203 8.42 -4.06 -5.80
C CYS A 203 9.80 -4.58 -6.19
N LEU A 204 9.85 -5.84 -6.63
CA LEU A 204 11.07 -6.55 -7.02
C LEU A 204 10.93 -7.08 -8.45
N MET A 205 11.97 -6.93 -9.26
CA MET A 205 12.09 -7.55 -10.58
C MET A 205 13.56 -7.90 -10.84
N ASP A 206 13.84 -9.13 -11.21
CA ASP A 206 15.18 -9.61 -11.55
C ASP A 206 16.24 -9.29 -10.47
N ASN A 207 15.91 -9.53 -9.19
CA ASN A 207 16.70 -9.15 -8.02
C ASN A 207 16.93 -7.64 -7.84
N ARG A 208 16.30 -6.80 -8.63
CA ARG A 208 16.35 -5.36 -8.51
C ARG A 208 15.15 -4.87 -7.72
N LEU A 209 15.43 -4.29 -6.57
CA LEU A 209 14.46 -3.71 -5.66
C LEU A 209 14.16 -2.26 -6.08
N PHE A 210 12.89 -1.89 -6.12
CA PHE A 210 12.42 -0.54 -6.40
C PHE A 210 11.63 0.00 -5.22
N VAL A 211 11.93 1.24 -4.83
CA VAL A 211 11.21 2.02 -3.83
C VAL A 211 10.63 3.24 -4.52
N VAL A 212 9.31 3.38 -4.48
CA VAL A 212 8.55 4.31 -5.32
C VAL A 212 7.81 5.31 -4.45
N GLY A 213 8.15 6.58 -4.55
CA GLY A 213 7.48 7.65 -3.84
C GLY A 213 7.58 7.52 -2.31
N GLY A 214 6.47 7.69 -1.62
CA GLY A 214 6.39 7.76 -0.16
C GLY A 214 6.86 9.09 0.39
N ASN A 215 7.08 9.14 1.71
CA ASN A 215 7.79 10.24 2.35
C ASN A 215 9.28 9.88 2.42
N GLN A 216 10.13 10.75 1.91
CA GLN A 216 11.58 10.63 2.00
C GLN A 216 12.09 11.79 2.87
N ASP A 217 12.82 11.47 3.96
CA ASP A 217 13.21 12.43 5.01
C ASP A 217 12.04 13.31 5.47
N GLY A 218 10.86 12.68 5.65
CA GLY A 218 9.64 13.32 6.12
C GLY A 218 8.86 14.14 5.07
N HIS A 219 9.29 14.13 3.80
CA HIS A 219 8.65 14.90 2.73
C HIS A 219 8.09 13.99 1.63
N PRO A 220 6.88 14.26 1.10
CA PRO A 220 6.36 13.55 -0.06
C PRO A 220 7.34 13.60 -1.23
N SER A 221 7.58 12.45 -1.87
CA SER A 221 8.58 12.30 -2.92
C SER A 221 8.02 11.70 -4.20
N ALA A 222 8.53 12.15 -5.33
CA ALA A 222 8.33 11.54 -6.64
C ALA A 222 9.48 10.58 -7.02
N SER A 223 10.52 10.48 -6.19
CA SER A 223 11.72 9.70 -6.52
C SER A 223 11.44 8.20 -6.55
N VAL A 224 12.10 7.52 -7.47
CA VAL A 224 12.23 6.06 -7.52
C VAL A 224 13.67 5.71 -7.20
N LEU A 225 13.86 4.98 -6.09
CA LEU A 225 15.16 4.47 -5.68
C LEU A 225 15.26 3.00 -6.07
N THR A 226 16.47 2.52 -6.33
CA THR A 226 16.71 1.12 -6.70
C THR A 226 18.02 0.59 -6.14
N CYS A 227 18.03 -0.72 -5.83
CA CYS A 227 19.20 -1.46 -5.38
C CYS A 227 19.16 -2.89 -5.92
N GLU A 228 20.29 -3.43 -6.39
CA GLU A 228 20.39 -4.84 -6.80
C GLU A 228 20.71 -5.73 -5.60
N LEU A 229 19.80 -6.62 -5.25
CA LEU A 229 19.98 -7.56 -4.15
C LEU A 229 21.10 -8.56 -4.48
N GLY A 230 22.02 -8.74 -3.54
CA GLY A 230 23.12 -9.71 -3.65
C GLY A 230 24.32 -9.27 -4.52
N LYS A 231 24.23 -8.18 -5.26
CA LYS A 231 25.31 -7.68 -6.12
C LYS A 231 25.85 -6.31 -5.72
N SER A 232 24.97 -5.35 -5.52
CA SER A 232 25.32 -3.97 -5.20
C SER A 232 25.05 -3.68 -3.74
N GLN A 233 25.94 -2.89 -3.12
CA GLN A 233 25.71 -2.37 -1.78
C GLN A 233 25.20 -0.92 -1.80
N GLU A 234 24.85 -0.42 -2.99
CA GLU A 234 24.50 0.98 -3.19
C GLU A 234 23.08 1.14 -3.73
N TRP A 235 22.33 2.02 -3.08
CA TRP A 235 21.08 2.56 -3.61
C TRP A 235 21.37 3.65 -4.64
N LYS A 236 20.57 3.67 -5.70
CA LYS A 236 20.63 4.69 -6.75
C LYS A 236 19.25 5.30 -6.96
N LYS A 237 19.22 6.58 -7.28
CA LYS A 237 18.02 7.20 -7.83
C LYS A 237 17.89 6.78 -9.29
N GLU A 238 16.84 6.04 -9.60
CA GLU A 238 16.57 5.56 -10.95
C GLU A 238 15.94 6.66 -11.81
N THR A 239 14.90 7.30 -11.26
CA THR A 239 14.10 8.30 -11.95
C THR A 239 13.24 9.09 -10.95
N GLU A 240 12.49 10.06 -11.47
CA GLU A 240 11.36 10.68 -10.78
C GLU A 240 10.08 10.44 -11.55
N MET A 241 8.99 10.16 -10.84
CA MET A 241 7.65 10.10 -11.43
C MET A 241 7.28 11.46 -12.00
N ILE A 242 6.55 11.47 -13.10
CA ILE A 242 5.96 12.68 -13.65
C ILE A 242 4.74 13.10 -12.81
N GLY A 243 4.52 14.41 -12.69
CA GLY A 243 3.46 15.01 -11.89
C GLY A 243 3.82 15.13 -10.40
N GLU A 244 2.80 15.11 -9.54
CA GLU A 244 2.98 15.32 -8.10
C GLU A 244 3.55 14.09 -7.38
N PRO A 245 4.22 14.29 -6.25
CA PRO A 245 4.64 13.20 -5.37
C PRO A 245 3.48 12.28 -4.99
N ARG A 246 3.80 11.01 -4.72
CA ARG A 246 2.78 10.01 -4.34
C ARG A 246 3.15 9.32 -3.04
N VAL A 247 2.35 9.57 -2.00
CA VAL A 247 2.39 8.86 -0.72
C VAL A 247 1.34 7.75 -0.74
N GLN A 248 1.69 6.56 -0.28
CA GLN A 248 0.86 5.34 -0.35
C GLN A 248 0.42 4.93 -1.78
N PRO A 249 1.29 4.98 -2.78
CA PRO A 249 0.99 4.38 -4.07
C PRO A 249 1.06 2.86 -3.98
N VAL A 250 0.41 2.17 -4.91
CA VAL A 250 0.70 0.77 -5.22
C VAL A 250 1.69 0.72 -6.38
N CYS A 251 2.56 -0.28 -6.38
CA CYS A 251 3.45 -0.52 -7.51
C CYS A 251 3.69 -2.01 -7.77
N ALA A 252 4.06 -2.31 -9.00
CA ALA A 252 4.54 -3.62 -9.43
C ALA A 252 5.59 -3.43 -10.53
N ALA A 253 6.46 -4.42 -10.72
CA ALA A 253 7.45 -4.41 -11.78
C ALA A 253 7.40 -5.73 -12.54
N TYR A 254 7.45 -5.66 -13.88
CA TYR A 254 7.41 -6.81 -14.76
C TYR A 254 7.97 -6.45 -16.13
N ASP A 255 8.77 -7.35 -16.72
CA ASP A 255 9.28 -7.26 -18.08
C ASP A 255 9.88 -5.87 -18.42
N GLY A 256 10.83 -5.42 -17.60
CA GLY A 256 11.52 -4.14 -17.79
C GLY A 256 10.63 -2.89 -17.59
N LYS A 257 9.48 -3.04 -16.97
CA LYS A 257 8.50 -1.97 -16.74
C LYS A 257 8.15 -1.86 -15.27
N LEU A 258 8.04 -0.64 -14.78
CA LEU A 258 7.52 -0.33 -13.45
C LEU A 258 6.14 0.30 -13.60
N TYR A 259 5.16 -0.21 -12.87
CA TYR A 259 3.77 0.24 -12.88
C TYR A 259 3.43 0.85 -11.52
N VAL A 260 2.75 2.00 -11.53
CA VAL A 260 2.40 2.75 -10.31
C VAL A 260 0.99 3.29 -10.45
N TRP A 261 0.13 3.09 -9.43
CA TRP A 261 -1.20 3.70 -9.35
C TRP A 261 -1.47 4.26 -7.96
N GLY A 262 -2.46 5.15 -7.89
CA GLY A 262 -2.89 5.74 -6.63
C GLY A 262 -1.83 6.61 -5.99
N GLY A 263 -1.93 6.73 -4.68
CA GLY A 263 -1.13 7.64 -3.89
C GLY A 263 -1.77 9.02 -3.78
N PHE A 264 -1.32 9.76 -2.78
CA PHE A 264 -1.82 11.12 -2.55
C PHE A 264 -0.67 12.10 -2.32
N TYR A 265 -0.96 13.36 -2.58
CA TYR A 265 -0.13 14.50 -2.21
C TYR A 265 -0.97 15.50 -1.45
N GLN A 266 -0.61 15.77 -0.20
CA GLN A 266 -1.33 16.73 0.62
C GLN A 266 -0.74 18.13 0.44
N ASN A 267 -1.58 19.08 0.02
CA ASN A 267 -1.21 20.48 -0.18
C ASN A 267 -2.43 21.40 0.00
N GLY A 268 -3.06 21.35 1.16
CA GLY A 268 -4.29 22.09 1.43
C GLY A 268 -5.35 21.85 0.35
N LYS A 269 -5.96 22.89 -0.17
CA LYS A 269 -6.97 22.79 -1.25
C LYS A 269 -6.41 22.28 -2.59
N SER A 270 -5.08 22.32 -2.77
CA SER A 270 -4.40 21.76 -3.93
C SER A 270 -3.96 20.30 -3.71
N SER A 271 -4.50 19.63 -2.69
CA SER A 271 -4.24 18.22 -2.44
C SER A 271 -4.74 17.35 -3.60
N ILE A 272 -4.04 16.27 -3.86
CA ILE A 272 -4.34 15.32 -4.92
C ILE A 272 -4.49 13.92 -4.33
N VAL A 273 -5.51 13.18 -4.77
CA VAL A 273 -5.66 11.74 -4.57
C VAL A 273 -5.70 11.13 -5.96
N ALA A 274 -4.60 10.51 -6.38
CA ALA A 274 -4.43 10.05 -7.74
C ALA A 274 -5.32 8.85 -8.07
N THR A 275 -5.98 8.86 -9.22
CA THR A 275 -6.69 7.71 -9.80
C THR A 275 -5.89 7.09 -10.93
N SER A 276 -5.23 7.93 -11.75
CA SER A 276 -4.44 7.49 -12.90
C SER A 276 -3.17 6.73 -12.49
N GLY A 277 -2.72 5.85 -13.38
CA GLY A 277 -1.45 5.15 -13.27
C GLY A 277 -0.33 5.81 -14.09
N LEU A 278 0.86 5.30 -13.84
CA LEU A 278 2.09 5.63 -14.56
C LEU A 278 2.85 4.33 -14.87
N ARG A 279 3.43 4.23 -16.04
CA ARG A 279 4.35 3.16 -16.43
C ARG A 279 5.71 3.74 -16.78
N TYR A 280 6.75 3.27 -16.11
CA TYR A 280 8.13 3.60 -16.43
C TYR A 280 8.76 2.48 -17.26
N LEU A 281 9.35 2.82 -18.39
CA LEU A 281 10.12 1.91 -19.22
C LEU A 281 11.59 2.02 -18.86
N LEU A 282 12.16 0.96 -18.25
CA LEU A 282 13.55 1.00 -17.77
C LEU A 282 14.57 1.20 -18.90
N GLN A 283 14.36 0.57 -20.05
CA GLN A 283 15.24 0.72 -21.22
C GLN A 283 15.13 2.12 -21.83
N GLY A 284 13.91 2.63 -21.99
CA GLY A 284 13.64 3.93 -22.62
C GLY A 284 13.76 5.12 -21.66
N LYS A 285 13.89 4.87 -20.36
CA LYS A 285 13.92 5.87 -19.29
C LYS A 285 12.81 6.91 -19.40
N CYS A 286 11.60 6.48 -19.71
CA CYS A 286 10.45 7.36 -19.89
C CYS A 286 9.22 6.87 -19.16
N TRP A 287 8.41 7.82 -18.71
CA TRP A 287 7.12 7.59 -18.08
C TRP A 287 5.99 7.75 -19.10
N ASN A 288 5.02 6.85 -19.03
CA ASN A 288 3.79 6.91 -19.81
C ASN A 288 2.59 6.87 -18.83
N PRO A 289 1.53 7.64 -19.08
CA PRO A 289 0.31 7.55 -18.29
C PRO A 289 -0.41 6.22 -18.55
N LEU A 290 -1.11 5.74 -17.53
CA LEU A 290 -1.97 4.56 -17.58
C LEU A 290 -3.39 4.93 -17.12
N PRO A 291 -4.42 4.22 -17.59
CA PRO A 291 -5.81 4.48 -17.21
C PRO A 291 -6.04 4.21 -15.72
N ALA A 292 -6.99 4.95 -15.15
CA ALA A 292 -7.52 4.69 -13.83
C ALA A 292 -8.37 3.41 -13.83
N PRO A 293 -8.35 2.61 -12.74
CA PRO A 293 -9.37 1.59 -12.53
C PRO A 293 -10.74 2.24 -12.32
N ARG A 294 -11.80 1.53 -12.73
CA ARG A 294 -13.19 1.98 -12.58
C ARG A 294 -14.01 0.87 -11.90
N ASP A 295 -15.03 1.29 -11.17
CA ASP A 295 -16.03 0.37 -10.64
C ASP A 295 -17.04 -0.06 -11.71
N SER A 296 -18.03 -0.89 -11.31
CA SER A 296 -19.06 -1.38 -12.21
C SER A 296 -19.99 -0.28 -12.77
N GLU A 297 -19.99 0.90 -12.16
CA GLU A 297 -20.77 2.06 -12.59
C GLU A 297 -19.93 3.01 -13.49
N GLY A 298 -18.66 2.66 -13.73
CA GLY A 298 -17.73 3.46 -14.53
C GLY A 298 -17.06 4.60 -13.77
N LYS A 299 -17.26 4.72 -12.45
CA LYS A 299 -16.62 5.73 -11.61
C LYS A 299 -15.16 5.37 -11.38
N GLU A 300 -14.27 6.35 -11.53
CA GLU A 300 -12.85 6.15 -11.24
C GLU A 300 -12.58 5.85 -9.78
N LEU A 301 -11.78 4.81 -9.56
CA LEU A 301 -11.28 4.40 -8.25
C LEU A 301 -9.84 4.90 -8.05
N THR A 302 -9.50 5.21 -6.82
CA THR A 302 -8.09 5.38 -6.43
C THR A 302 -7.56 4.10 -5.79
N LEU A 303 -6.30 3.79 -6.03
CA LEU A 303 -5.58 2.73 -5.33
C LEU A 303 -4.72 3.29 -4.18
N THR A 304 -5.01 4.50 -3.71
CA THR A 304 -4.36 5.08 -2.53
C THR A 304 -4.68 4.24 -1.29
N GLY A 305 -3.64 3.79 -0.59
CA GLY A 305 -3.79 2.91 0.55
C GLY A 305 -4.30 1.51 0.23
N ALA A 306 -4.41 1.15 -1.05
CA ALA A 306 -4.65 -0.21 -1.51
C ALA A 306 -3.37 -1.06 -1.40
N THR A 307 -3.49 -2.34 -1.72
CA THR A 307 -2.35 -3.25 -1.91
C THR A 307 -2.36 -3.82 -3.32
N ALA A 308 -1.18 -4.17 -3.83
CA ALA A 308 -1.02 -4.75 -5.16
C ALA A 308 -0.06 -5.95 -5.13
N MET A 309 -0.31 -6.92 -6.02
CA MET A 309 0.52 -8.11 -6.20
C MET A 309 0.61 -8.45 -7.68
N LEU A 310 1.83 -8.68 -8.17
CA LEU A 310 2.03 -9.31 -9.47
C LEU A 310 1.66 -10.79 -9.36
N ALA A 311 0.83 -11.27 -10.25
CA ALA A 311 0.42 -12.65 -10.34
C ALA A 311 0.50 -13.14 -11.78
N VAL A 312 0.66 -14.46 -11.94
CA VAL A 312 0.54 -15.12 -13.24
C VAL A 312 -0.68 -16.03 -13.17
N SER A 313 -1.63 -15.81 -14.07
CA SER A 313 -2.83 -16.62 -14.17
C SER A 313 -2.53 -18.05 -14.64
N PRO A 314 -3.46 -19.03 -14.48
CA PRO A 314 -3.23 -20.41 -14.90
C PRO A 314 -2.90 -20.57 -16.39
N ASP A 315 -3.34 -19.67 -17.24
CA ASP A 315 -3.05 -19.60 -18.68
C ASP A 315 -1.71 -18.91 -19.00
N GLY A 316 -0.93 -18.54 -17.98
CA GLY A 316 0.40 -17.93 -18.11
C GLY A 316 0.40 -16.42 -18.34
N GLU A 317 -0.74 -15.73 -18.27
CA GLU A 317 -0.77 -14.27 -18.43
C GLU A 317 -0.41 -13.55 -17.13
N ALA A 318 0.55 -12.62 -17.24
CA ALA A 318 0.93 -11.77 -16.13
C ALA A 318 -0.11 -10.65 -15.90
N GLN A 319 -0.43 -10.39 -14.63
CA GLN A 319 -1.42 -9.43 -14.21
C GLN A 319 -1.07 -8.81 -12.86
N ILE A 320 -1.55 -7.61 -12.60
CA ILE A 320 -1.40 -6.94 -11.30
C ILE A 320 -2.77 -6.96 -10.62
N ILE A 321 -2.84 -7.66 -9.47
CA ILE A 321 -4.07 -7.75 -8.68
C ILE A 321 -4.01 -6.71 -7.60
N CYS A 322 -5.08 -5.93 -7.45
CA CYS A 322 -5.21 -4.87 -6.46
C CYS A 322 -6.45 -5.09 -5.60
N ALA A 323 -6.36 -4.77 -4.32
CA ALA A 323 -7.47 -4.83 -3.39
C ALA A 323 -7.43 -3.71 -2.37
N GLY A 324 -8.60 -3.27 -1.92
CA GLY A 324 -8.73 -2.21 -0.93
C GLY A 324 -8.50 -0.81 -1.49
N GLY A 325 -8.19 0.10 -0.56
CA GLY A 325 -7.96 1.51 -0.83
C GLY A 325 -9.10 2.40 -0.36
N VAL A 326 -8.80 3.69 -0.25
CA VAL A 326 -9.75 4.70 0.25
C VAL A 326 -10.74 5.13 -0.82
N ASN A 327 -11.85 5.77 -0.39
CA ASN A 327 -12.69 6.53 -1.31
C ASN A 327 -12.00 7.85 -1.64
N ARG A 328 -11.79 8.12 -2.94
CA ARG A 328 -11.09 9.31 -3.42
C ARG A 328 -11.67 10.61 -2.86
N ASP A 329 -12.98 10.78 -2.97
CA ASP A 329 -13.63 12.06 -2.71
C ASP A 329 -13.75 12.34 -1.20
N ILE A 330 -13.99 11.30 -0.39
CA ILE A 330 -14.05 11.41 1.07
C ILE A 330 -12.64 11.65 1.63
N PHE A 331 -11.65 10.94 1.09
CA PHE A 331 -10.27 11.10 1.54
C PHE A 331 -9.70 12.46 1.14
N TRP A 332 -9.96 12.92 -0.11
CA TRP A 332 -9.56 14.24 -0.55
C TRP A 332 -10.17 15.36 0.31
N ASP A 333 -11.46 15.26 0.62
CA ASP A 333 -12.18 16.23 1.45
C ASP A 333 -11.52 16.40 2.82
N ALA A 334 -11.06 15.29 3.40
CA ALA A 334 -10.35 15.29 4.69
C ALA A 334 -8.91 15.83 4.58
N ILE A 335 -8.08 15.34 3.62
CA ILE A 335 -6.68 15.77 3.52
C ILE A 335 -6.51 17.19 3.01
N SER A 336 -7.49 17.71 2.25
CA SER A 336 -7.52 19.12 1.82
C SER A 336 -7.91 20.08 2.97
N GLY A 337 -8.42 19.54 4.09
CA GLY A 337 -8.94 20.32 5.20
C GLY A 337 -10.29 20.97 4.91
N THR A 338 -10.98 20.58 3.82
CA THR A 338 -12.25 21.19 3.40
C THR A 338 -13.41 20.74 4.28
N TYR A 339 -13.48 19.43 4.60
CA TYR A 339 -14.54 18.82 5.41
C TYR A 339 -15.96 19.23 4.99
N SER A 340 -16.21 19.25 3.67
CA SER A 340 -17.51 19.62 3.10
C SER A 340 -18.57 18.53 3.27
N LYS A 341 -18.16 17.26 3.35
CA LYS A 341 -19.05 16.10 3.48
C LYS A 341 -19.47 15.84 4.92
N VAL A 342 -18.66 16.26 5.89
CA VAL A 342 -18.92 16.13 7.33
C VAL A 342 -18.03 17.08 8.10
N ALA A 343 -18.52 17.65 9.19
CA ALA A 343 -17.69 18.49 10.06
C ALA A 343 -16.47 17.69 10.58
N GLN A 344 -15.32 18.35 10.64
CA GLN A 344 -14.07 17.73 11.10
C GLN A 344 -14.20 17.01 12.45
N ALA A 345 -14.95 17.60 13.39
CA ALA A 345 -15.18 17.03 14.73
C ALA A 345 -16.00 15.72 14.70
N ASP A 346 -16.72 15.45 13.62
CA ASP A 346 -17.57 14.27 13.45
C ASP A 346 -16.99 13.25 12.47
N TYR A 347 -15.89 13.58 11.78
CA TYR A 347 -15.27 12.70 10.80
C TYR A 347 -14.97 11.31 11.36
N LEU A 348 -14.30 11.22 12.51
CA LEU A 348 -13.93 9.95 13.13
C LEU A 348 -15.10 9.18 13.76
N LYS A 349 -16.24 9.84 13.98
CA LYS A 349 -17.44 9.24 14.58
C LYS A 349 -18.31 8.49 13.58
N LYS A 350 -18.04 8.67 12.25
CA LYS A 350 -18.83 8.01 11.22
C LYS A 350 -18.66 6.49 11.27
N ASP A 351 -19.71 5.79 10.83
CA ASP A 351 -19.71 4.36 10.68
C ASP A 351 -18.74 3.91 9.58
N ILE A 352 -18.31 2.65 9.62
CA ILE A 352 -17.36 2.08 8.64
C ILE A 352 -17.86 2.28 7.20
N SER A 353 -19.15 2.01 6.95
CA SER A 353 -19.76 2.12 5.62
C SER A 353 -19.72 3.52 5.03
N TRP A 354 -19.71 4.56 5.88
CA TRP A 354 -19.65 5.94 5.43
C TRP A 354 -18.36 6.28 4.67
N TYR A 355 -17.23 5.65 5.03
CA TYR A 355 -15.95 5.91 4.40
C TYR A 355 -15.83 5.32 3.00
N GLN A 356 -16.71 4.41 2.62
CA GLN A 356 -16.82 3.81 1.29
C GLN A 356 -15.47 3.33 0.73
N PHE A 357 -14.69 2.63 1.56
CA PHE A 357 -13.44 2.04 1.08
C PHE A 357 -13.72 1.02 -0.03
N ASN A 358 -12.81 0.92 -0.98
CA ASN A 358 -12.95 0.00 -2.10
C ASN A 358 -12.93 -1.45 -1.62
N GLY A 359 -13.99 -2.18 -1.91
CA GLY A 359 -14.13 -3.62 -1.61
C GLY A 359 -14.15 -4.50 -2.86
N CYS A 360 -13.95 -3.93 -4.05
CA CYS A 360 -13.82 -4.68 -5.29
C CYS A 360 -12.35 -5.08 -5.51
N PRO A 361 -12.02 -6.38 -5.59
CA PRO A 361 -10.72 -6.79 -6.10
C PRO A 361 -10.65 -6.53 -7.60
N LEU A 362 -9.55 -5.94 -8.04
CA LEU A 362 -9.31 -5.51 -9.40
C LEU A 362 -8.09 -6.21 -9.97
N THR A 363 -8.03 -6.40 -11.27
CA THR A 363 -6.83 -6.84 -11.96
C THR A 363 -6.52 -5.95 -13.15
N TYR A 364 -5.24 -5.62 -13.32
CA TYR A 364 -4.71 -5.01 -14.53
C TYR A 364 -3.99 -6.05 -15.36
N LYS A 365 -4.56 -6.39 -16.52
CA LYS A 365 -3.98 -7.35 -17.46
C LYS A 365 -2.84 -6.69 -18.22
N LEU A 366 -1.61 -7.17 -18.05
CA LEU A 366 -0.41 -6.54 -18.63
C LEU A 366 -0.36 -6.65 -20.15
N LYS A 367 -0.91 -7.72 -20.73
CA LYS A 367 -0.92 -7.97 -22.18
C LYS A 367 -1.90 -7.05 -22.92
N THR A 368 -3.08 -6.84 -22.34
CA THR A 368 -4.14 -6.03 -22.97
C THR A 368 -4.17 -4.60 -22.47
N GLU A 369 -3.40 -4.30 -21.42
CA GLU A 369 -3.35 -3.00 -20.72
C GLU A 369 -4.73 -2.53 -20.24
N ARG A 370 -5.56 -3.48 -19.72
CA ARG A 370 -6.95 -3.22 -19.28
C ARG A 370 -7.16 -3.61 -17.82
N TRP A 371 -8.03 -2.85 -17.18
CA TRP A 371 -8.57 -3.19 -15.87
C TRP A 371 -9.78 -4.11 -15.99
N GLU A 372 -9.88 -5.07 -15.08
CA GLU A 372 -11.03 -5.96 -14.92
C GLU A 372 -11.40 -6.03 -13.42
N ILE A 373 -12.69 -6.19 -13.15
CA ILE A 373 -13.21 -6.44 -11.80
C ILE A 373 -13.21 -7.96 -11.60
N LEU A 374 -12.50 -8.43 -10.56
CA LEU A 374 -12.40 -9.86 -10.25
C LEU A 374 -13.64 -10.40 -9.52
N SER A 375 -14.31 -9.57 -8.73
CA SER A 375 -15.49 -9.94 -7.97
C SER A 375 -16.29 -8.70 -7.58
N HIS A 376 -17.54 -8.91 -7.18
CA HIS A 376 -18.39 -7.84 -6.64
C HIS A 376 -17.80 -7.20 -5.39
N GLN A 377 -18.24 -5.98 -5.10
CA GLN A 377 -17.94 -5.26 -3.85
C GLN A 377 -18.23 -6.13 -2.63
N THR A 378 -17.26 -6.29 -1.74
CA THR A 378 -17.43 -7.01 -0.48
C THR A 378 -16.84 -6.22 0.69
N PRO A 379 -17.53 -6.15 1.84
CA PRO A 379 -16.99 -5.51 3.04
C PRO A 379 -15.68 -6.15 3.54
N LEU A 380 -15.44 -7.42 3.19
CA LEU A 380 -14.23 -8.15 3.59
C LEU A 380 -12.95 -7.53 3.03
N LEU A 381 -13.01 -6.88 1.88
CA LEU A 381 -11.87 -6.24 1.22
C LEU A 381 -11.88 -4.71 1.32
N ALA A 382 -12.95 -4.11 1.84
CA ALA A 382 -13.08 -2.66 1.99
C ALA A 382 -12.20 -2.12 3.12
N ARG A 383 -10.88 -2.09 2.89
CA ARG A 383 -9.85 -1.69 3.87
C ARG A 383 -8.75 -0.88 3.21
N ALA A 384 -8.10 -0.01 3.99
CA ALA A 384 -6.89 0.68 3.59
C ALA A 384 -5.69 0.17 4.41
N GLY A 385 -4.47 0.21 3.83
CA GLY A 385 -3.25 -0.23 4.52
C GLY A 385 -3.26 -1.71 4.93
N ALA A 386 -4.08 -2.55 4.29
CA ALA A 386 -3.98 -4.00 4.38
C ALA A 386 -2.76 -4.48 3.60
N GLN A 387 -2.30 -5.69 3.90
CA GLN A 387 -1.22 -6.32 3.16
C GLN A 387 -1.74 -7.52 2.36
N VAL A 388 -1.01 -7.87 1.32
CA VAL A 388 -1.31 -9.05 0.51
C VAL A 388 -0.10 -9.97 0.45
N ALA A 389 -0.37 -11.26 0.56
CA ALA A 389 0.61 -12.32 0.33
C ALA A 389 0.00 -13.36 -0.62
N MET A 390 0.79 -13.96 -1.48
CA MET A 390 0.31 -14.96 -2.43
C MET A 390 1.04 -16.28 -2.25
N ARG A 391 0.27 -17.36 -2.28
CA ARG A 391 0.79 -18.72 -2.34
C ARG A 391 0.06 -19.50 -3.43
N LYS A 392 0.79 -19.94 -4.46
CA LYS A 392 0.23 -20.53 -5.69
C LYS A 392 -0.78 -19.55 -6.34
N HIS A 393 -2.05 -19.90 -6.41
CA HIS A 393 -3.13 -19.10 -6.98
C HIS A 393 -4.06 -18.50 -5.92
N THR A 394 -3.64 -18.48 -4.66
CA THR A 394 -4.45 -17.94 -3.56
C THR A 394 -3.77 -16.71 -2.98
N LEU A 395 -4.51 -15.61 -2.95
CA LEU A 395 -4.13 -14.39 -2.24
C LEU A 395 -4.66 -14.43 -0.82
N TYR A 396 -3.86 -13.95 0.11
CA TYR A 396 -4.19 -13.72 1.52
C TYR A 396 -4.15 -12.21 1.76
N TYR A 397 -5.31 -11.64 2.04
CA TYR A 397 -5.48 -10.22 2.32
C TYR A 397 -5.59 -10.02 3.83
N ILE A 398 -4.66 -9.27 4.43
CA ILE A 398 -4.34 -9.35 5.85
C ILE A 398 -4.51 -7.99 6.51
N GLY A 399 -5.25 -7.94 7.61
CA GLY A 399 -5.38 -6.76 8.45
C GLY A 399 -6.01 -5.57 7.73
N GLY A 400 -5.46 -4.40 7.95
CA GLY A 400 -5.89 -3.15 7.34
C GLY A 400 -6.83 -2.31 8.20
N GLU A 401 -7.08 -1.11 7.73
CA GLU A 401 -7.93 -0.12 8.37
C GLU A 401 -9.34 -0.18 7.79
N LEU A 402 -10.34 -0.36 8.65
CA LEU A 402 -11.76 -0.33 8.29
C LEU A 402 -12.30 1.10 8.18
N LYS A 403 -11.79 1.95 9.02
CA LYS A 403 -11.97 3.41 9.06
C LYS A 403 -10.83 4.03 9.85
N PRO A 404 -10.59 5.35 9.77
CA PRO A 404 -9.58 5.99 10.60
C PRO A 404 -9.71 5.62 12.07
N GLY A 405 -8.62 5.07 12.65
CA GLY A 405 -8.57 4.65 14.05
C GLY A 405 -9.04 3.22 14.34
N LEU A 406 -9.64 2.51 13.39
CA LEU A 406 -10.13 1.13 13.58
C LEU A 406 -9.46 0.17 12.62
N ARG A 407 -8.84 -0.89 13.14
CA ARG A 407 -8.17 -1.93 12.37
C ARG A 407 -9.00 -3.22 12.32
N SER A 408 -8.65 -4.08 11.39
CA SER A 408 -9.27 -5.39 11.22
C SER A 408 -8.26 -6.50 11.59
N PRO A 409 -8.63 -7.48 12.41
CA PRO A 409 -7.88 -8.73 12.57
C PRO A 409 -8.23 -9.75 11.47
N GLY A 410 -9.06 -9.38 10.51
CA GLY A 410 -9.52 -10.30 9.47
C GLY A 410 -8.44 -10.66 8.47
N ILE A 411 -8.38 -11.94 8.11
CA ILE A 411 -7.59 -12.48 7.00
C ILE A 411 -8.58 -13.06 6.00
N VAL A 412 -8.41 -12.71 4.72
CA VAL A 412 -9.32 -13.11 3.65
C VAL A 412 -8.52 -13.82 2.57
N GLN A 413 -8.98 -15.00 2.17
CA GLN A 413 -8.47 -15.71 1.00
C GLN A 413 -9.25 -15.30 -0.25
N LEU A 414 -8.54 -15.08 -1.36
CA LEU A 414 -9.10 -14.96 -2.70
C LEU A 414 -8.48 -16.06 -3.55
N ASP A 415 -9.30 -16.96 -4.05
CA ASP A 415 -8.87 -18.01 -4.98
C ASP A 415 -8.95 -17.45 -6.42
N LEU A 416 -7.83 -17.46 -7.11
CA LEU A 416 -7.66 -16.92 -8.47
C LEU A 416 -7.73 -17.99 -9.56
N ARG A 417 -8.19 -19.21 -9.21
CA ARG A 417 -8.32 -20.30 -10.17
C ARG A 417 -9.58 -20.19 -11.00
#